data_2dca7b1c8dda22b2caa7b9344487d0f8
#
_entry.id   2dca7b1c8dda22b2caa7b9344487d0f8
#
_cell.length_a   1.000
_cell.length_b   1.000
_cell.length_c   1.000
_cell.angle_alpha   90.00
_cell.angle_beta   90.00
_cell.angle_gamma   90.00
#
_symmetry.space_group_name_H-M   'P 1'
#
loop_
_entity.id
_entity.type
_entity.pdbx_description
1 polymer ?
#
loop_
_entity_poly.entity_id
_entity_poly.type
_entity_poly.pdbx_seq_one_letter_code
_entity_poly.pdbx_strand_id
1 'polypeptide(L)'
;MATESGTEVIVIGSLSMDIVIRVPRLPGRGETLKGTTFDTFPGGKGNNQALAAARSGASVAMIGKVGNDAYGQVLVDTLKENGVNIQGMTKDPEQTTGIANIWVGPSGENSIVIVPNANNSITPDYVASKVDLLSGAKVLLLQLEIPAETVLVAAKAARAK
;
A
#
# COMPACT_ATOMS: atom_id res chain seq x y z
N MET A 1 24.43 17.79 16.13
CA MET A 1 23.59 16.79 16.78
C MET A 1 22.26 16.81 16.01
N ALA A 2 22.01 15.81 15.17
CA ALA A 2 20.71 15.67 14.54
C ALA A 2 19.72 15.33 15.64
N THR A 3 18.74 16.18 15.88
CA THR A 3 17.57 15.85 16.70
C THR A 3 16.94 14.61 16.09
N GLU A 4 16.78 13.55 16.88
CA GLU A 4 15.91 12.43 16.50
C GLU A 4 14.50 13.01 16.31
N SER A 5 14.19 13.43 15.09
CA SER A 5 12.85 13.85 14.74
C SER A 5 12.00 12.58 14.74
N GLY A 6 11.16 12.42 15.75
CA GLY A 6 10.22 11.32 15.82
C GLY A 6 9.38 11.25 14.53
N THR A 7 8.79 10.10 14.24
CA THR A 7 7.89 9.92 13.10
C THR A 7 6.77 10.95 13.13
N GLU A 8 6.64 11.75 12.08
CA GLU A 8 5.61 12.80 12.01
C GLU A 8 4.31 12.30 11.38
N VAL A 9 4.44 11.47 10.32
CA VAL A 9 3.32 10.94 9.56
C VAL A 9 3.32 9.42 9.64
N ILE A 10 2.20 8.85 10.01
CA ILE A 10 2.00 7.40 9.94
C ILE A 10 0.96 7.12 8.88
N VAL A 11 1.24 6.15 8.04
CA VAL A 11 0.31 5.63 7.06
C VAL A 11 -0.07 4.21 7.45
N ILE A 12 -1.37 3.94 7.61
CA ILE A 12 -1.90 2.58 7.77
C ILE A 12 -2.73 2.28 6.55
N GLY A 13 -2.31 1.32 5.72
CA GLY A 13 -3.04 1.10 4.48
C GLY A 13 -2.46 0.04 3.56
N SER A 14 -2.99 0.03 2.35
CA SER A 14 -2.73 -0.95 1.32
C SER A 14 -1.37 -0.80 0.65
N LEU A 15 -0.83 -1.96 0.27
CA LEU A 15 0.31 -2.11 -0.64
C LEU A 15 -0.08 -3.12 -1.72
N SER A 16 0.13 -2.77 -2.96
CA SER A 16 -0.20 -3.63 -4.10
C SER A 16 0.82 -3.49 -5.21
N MET A 17 1.01 -4.52 -5.99
CA MET A 17 1.74 -4.40 -7.25
C MET A 17 0.74 -4.10 -8.37
N ASP A 18 0.91 -2.98 -9.04
CA ASP A 18 0.13 -2.61 -10.21
C ASP A 18 0.73 -3.29 -11.43
N ILE A 19 -0.06 -4.15 -12.06
CA ILE A 19 0.27 -4.89 -13.29
C ILE A 19 -0.44 -4.18 -14.43
N VAL A 20 0.31 -3.38 -15.19
CA VAL A 20 -0.23 -2.54 -16.25
C VAL A 20 -0.02 -3.21 -17.61
N ILE A 21 -1.10 -3.47 -18.31
CA ILE A 21 -1.09 -4.03 -19.67
C ILE A 21 -1.73 -3.01 -20.61
N ARG A 22 -0.96 -2.52 -21.59
CA ARG A 22 -1.53 -1.69 -22.65
C ARG A 22 -2.15 -2.58 -23.72
N VAL A 23 -3.36 -2.22 -24.11
CA VAL A 23 -4.16 -2.97 -25.10
C VAL A 23 -4.66 -2.02 -26.19
N PRO A 24 -4.84 -2.51 -27.45
CA PRO A 24 -5.39 -1.68 -28.53
C PRO A 24 -6.86 -1.28 -28.29
N ARG A 25 -7.57 -2.01 -27.45
CA ARG A 25 -8.91 -1.75 -26.89
C ARG A 25 -9.17 -2.67 -25.71
N LEU A 26 -10.17 -2.41 -24.91
CA LEU A 26 -10.55 -3.36 -23.88
C LEU A 26 -11.13 -4.64 -24.49
N PRO A 27 -10.78 -5.86 -23.97
CA PRO A 27 -11.27 -7.12 -24.50
C PRO A 27 -12.77 -7.28 -24.21
N GLY A 28 -13.48 -7.86 -25.15
CA GLY A 28 -14.85 -8.29 -24.96
C GLY A 28 -14.96 -9.62 -24.20
N ARG A 29 -16.20 -10.03 -23.89
CA ARG A 29 -16.47 -11.28 -23.18
C ARG A 29 -15.96 -12.49 -23.98
N GLY A 30 -15.11 -13.32 -23.35
CA GLY A 30 -14.57 -14.54 -23.96
C GLY A 30 -13.51 -14.30 -25.03
N GLU A 31 -13.05 -13.07 -25.20
CA GLU A 31 -12.07 -12.71 -26.22
C GLU A 31 -10.62 -12.88 -25.70
N THR A 32 -9.75 -13.35 -26.59
CA THR A 32 -8.30 -13.29 -26.40
C THR A 32 -7.73 -12.14 -27.22
N LEU A 33 -7.14 -11.15 -26.56
CA LEU A 33 -6.55 -9.98 -27.19
C LEU A 33 -5.05 -9.93 -26.91
N LYS A 34 -4.26 -9.53 -27.91
CA LYS A 34 -2.82 -9.28 -27.71
C LYS A 34 -2.61 -7.88 -27.15
N GLY A 35 -2.01 -7.80 -25.96
CA GLY A 35 -1.49 -6.55 -25.42
C GLY A 35 -0.24 -6.07 -26.15
N THR A 36 0.11 -4.79 -25.98
CA THR A 36 1.27 -4.15 -26.63
C THR A 36 2.46 -4.01 -25.69
N THR A 37 2.22 -3.74 -24.41
CA THR A 37 3.26 -3.65 -23.36
C THR A 37 2.76 -4.25 -22.05
N PHE A 38 3.72 -4.62 -21.24
CA PHE A 38 3.51 -5.09 -19.86
C PHE A 38 4.52 -4.41 -18.95
N ASP A 39 4.03 -3.77 -17.91
CA ASP A 39 4.85 -3.11 -16.89
C ASP A 39 4.31 -3.41 -15.49
N THR A 40 5.19 -3.35 -14.48
CA THR A 40 4.79 -3.46 -13.07
C THR A 40 5.27 -2.25 -12.28
N PHE A 41 4.41 -1.74 -11.39
CA PHE A 41 4.73 -0.58 -10.57
C PHE A 41 4.33 -0.84 -9.11
N PRO A 42 5.18 -0.41 -8.13
CA PRO A 42 4.74 -0.32 -6.74
C PRO A 42 3.53 0.60 -6.61
N GLY A 43 2.41 0.05 -6.14
CA GLY A 43 1.13 0.74 -6.02
C GLY A 43 0.45 0.44 -4.68
N GLY A 44 -0.86 0.68 -4.62
CA GLY A 44 -1.66 0.70 -3.41
C GLY A 44 -1.73 2.10 -2.79
N LYS A 45 -2.92 2.53 -2.36
CA LYS A 45 -3.12 3.90 -1.85
C LYS A 45 -2.28 4.21 -0.62
N GLY A 46 -2.09 3.22 0.28
CA GLY A 46 -1.22 3.37 1.45
C GLY A 46 0.24 3.59 1.05
N ASN A 47 0.77 2.72 0.19
CA ASN A 47 2.12 2.86 -0.34
C ASN A 47 2.34 4.22 -1.02
N ASN A 48 1.41 4.63 -1.90
CA ASN A 48 1.52 5.89 -2.63
C ASN A 48 1.51 7.11 -1.71
N GLN A 49 0.70 7.10 -0.65
CA GLN A 49 0.67 8.18 0.35
C GLN A 49 1.97 8.21 1.18
N ALA A 50 2.49 7.05 1.58
CA ALA A 50 3.75 6.99 2.33
C ALA A 50 4.92 7.54 1.51
N LEU A 51 5.03 7.11 0.25
CA LEU A 51 6.07 7.60 -0.67
C LEU A 51 5.92 9.10 -0.95
N ALA A 52 4.70 9.60 -1.18
CA ALA A 52 4.46 11.01 -1.43
C ALA A 52 4.84 11.87 -0.23
N ALA A 53 4.45 11.48 0.98
CA ALA A 53 4.80 12.18 2.20
C ALA A 53 6.32 12.20 2.44
N ALA A 54 7.00 11.05 2.29
CA ALA A 54 8.45 10.96 2.45
C ALA A 54 9.20 11.83 1.42
N ARG A 55 8.79 11.77 0.15
CA ARG A 55 9.37 12.61 -0.91
C ARG A 55 9.11 14.10 -0.70
N SER A 56 8.09 14.45 0.06
CA SER A 56 7.80 15.84 0.46
C SER A 56 8.61 16.27 1.70
N GLY A 57 9.49 15.42 2.23
CA GLY A 57 10.40 15.74 3.34
C GLY A 57 9.88 15.39 4.72
N ALA A 58 8.72 14.72 4.85
CA ALA A 58 8.20 14.28 6.14
C ALA A 58 8.94 13.01 6.65
N SER A 59 9.04 12.88 7.97
CA SER A 59 9.43 11.62 8.62
C SER A 59 8.22 10.68 8.67
N VAL A 60 8.25 9.59 7.88
CA VAL A 60 7.10 8.72 7.64
C VAL A 60 7.34 7.31 8.15
N ALA A 61 6.32 6.70 8.77
CA ALA A 61 6.27 5.26 9.01
C ALA A 61 5.07 4.63 8.29
N MET A 62 5.27 3.40 7.82
CA MET A 62 4.22 2.60 7.18
C MET A 62 3.84 1.40 8.06
N ILE A 63 2.53 1.23 8.27
CA ILE A 63 1.93 0.04 8.87
C ILE A 63 1.09 -0.64 7.80
N GLY A 64 1.44 -1.87 7.45
CA GLY A 64 0.78 -2.61 6.39
C GLY A 64 1.29 -4.04 6.26
N LYS A 65 0.67 -4.80 5.37
CA LYS A 65 1.08 -6.17 5.08
C LYS A 65 1.35 -6.38 3.60
N VAL A 66 2.33 -7.23 3.33
CA VAL A 66 2.63 -7.78 2.01
C VAL A 66 2.77 -9.29 2.12
N GLY A 67 2.70 -10.00 1.03
CA GLY A 67 3.02 -11.42 0.99
C GLY A 67 4.52 -11.69 1.14
N ASN A 68 4.86 -12.94 1.43
CA ASN A 68 6.25 -13.39 1.41
C ASN A 68 6.63 -13.81 -0.03
N ASP A 69 6.54 -12.88 -0.96
CA ASP A 69 6.76 -13.05 -2.40
C ASP A 69 7.62 -11.92 -2.99
N ALA A 70 7.95 -12.05 -4.29
CA ALA A 70 8.80 -11.09 -4.99
C ALA A 70 8.18 -9.67 -5.03
N TYR A 71 6.86 -9.56 -5.18
CA TYR A 71 6.17 -8.26 -5.18
C TYR A 71 6.21 -7.60 -3.81
N GLY A 72 6.00 -8.38 -2.74
CA GLY A 72 6.14 -7.90 -1.37
C GLY A 72 7.53 -7.39 -1.07
N GLN A 73 8.57 -8.07 -1.56
CA GLN A 73 9.94 -7.62 -1.40
C GLN A 73 10.19 -6.28 -2.12
N VAL A 74 9.75 -6.15 -3.38
CA VAL A 74 9.87 -4.89 -4.15
C VAL A 74 9.19 -3.72 -3.43
N LEU A 75 7.98 -3.91 -2.92
CA LEU A 75 7.24 -2.86 -2.20
C LEU A 75 7.97 -2.43 -0.92
N VAL A 76 8.45 -3.38 -0.14
CA VAL A 76 9.20 -3.10 1.10
C VAL A 76 10.51 -2.36 0.79
N ASP A 77 11.24 -2.78 -0.23
CA ASP A 77 12.50 -2.14 -0.61
C ASP A 77 12.26 -0.73 -1.16
N THR A 78 11.21 -0.53 -1.96
CA THR A 78 10.82 0.81 -2.44
C THR A 78 10.53 1.77 -1.28
N LEU A 79 9.84 1.33 -0.24
CA LEU A 79 9.59 2.16 0.95
C LEU A 79 10.90 2.51 1.66
N LYS A 80 11.80 1.54 1.87
CA LYS A 80 13.11 1.75 2.52
C LYS A 80 13.99 2.72 1.75
N GLU A 81 14.08 2.56 0.43
CA GLU A 81 14.87 3.41 -0.46
C GLU A 81 14.40 4.87 -0.44
N ASN A 82 13.12 5.10 -0.13
CA ASN A 82 12.55 6.43 0.04
C ASN A 82 12.54 6.91 1.51
N GLY A 83 13.27 6.24 2.42
CA GLY A 83 13.43 6.67 3.81
C GLY A 83 12.20 6.44 4.70
N VAL A 84 11.22 5.63 4.28
CA VAL A 84 10.06 5.30 5.09
C VAL A 84 10.43 4.25 6.15
N ASN A 85 10.08 4.51 7.41
CA ASN A 85 10.23 3.53 8.48
C ASN A 85 9.23 2.37 8.28
N ILE A 86 9.74 1.17 8.13
CA ILE A 86 8.98 -0.05 7.84
C ILE A 86 8.81 -0.97 9.05
N GLN A 87 9.10 -0.54 10.29
CA GLN A 87 8.93 -1.37 11.49
C GLN A 87 7.48 -1.83 11.70
N GLY A 88 6.52 -1.09 11.15
CA GLY A 88 5.11 -1.44 11.14
C GLY A 88 4.71 -2.45 10.05
N MET A 89 5.62 -2.81 9.14
CA MET A 89 5.33 -3.76 8.07
C MET A 89 5.48 -5.20 8.53
N THR A 90 4.64 -6.08 7.97
CA THR A 90 4.71 -7.53 8.21
C THR A 90 4.56 -8.27 6.89
N LYS A 91 5.36 -9.32 6.69
CA LYS A 91 5.14 -10.30 5.63
C LYS A 91 4.13 -11.34 6.12
N ASP A 92 3.02 -11.45 5.41
CA ASP A 92 1.99 -12.45 5.70
C ASP A 92 2.46 -13.81 5.17
N PRO A 93 2.47 -14.88 5.99
CA PRO A 93 2.93 -16.20 5.57
C PRO A 93 1.91 -16.96 4.71
N GLU A 94 0.62 -16.58 4.79
CA GLU A 94 -0.48 -17.31 4.17
C GLU A 94 -1.06 -16.60 2.94
N GLN A 95 -0.89 -15.27 2.87
CA GLN A 95 -1.43 -14.44 1.80
C GLN A 95 -0.33 -13.93 0.88
N THR A 96 -0.61 -13.89 -0.42
CA THR A 96 0.25 -13.21 -1.38
C THR A 96 0.09 -11.70 -1.28
N THR A 97 1.01 -10.95 -1.88
CA THR A 97 0.91 -9.49 -1.99
C THR A 97 -0.33 -9.07 -2.79
N GLY A 98 -0.98 -7.98 -2.39
CA GLY A 98 -2.06 -7.37 -3.16
C GLY A 98 -1.63 -7.03 -4.59
N ILE A 99 -2.53 -7.20 -5.55
CA ILE A 99 -2.28 -6.84 -6.95
C ILE A 99 -3.44 -6.00 -7.51
N ALA A 100 -3.13 -5.11 -8.45
CA ALA A 100 -4.10 -4.49 -9.33
C ALA A 100 -3.74 -4.84 -10.78
N ASN A 101 -4.61 -5.54 -11.48
CA ASN A 101 -4.45 -5.81 -12.91
C ASN A 101 -5.16 -4.70 -13.69
N ILE A 102 -4.39 -3.90 -14.44
CA ILE A 102 -4.83 -2.65 -15.04
C ILE A 102 -4.67 -2.75 -16.56
N TRP A 103 -5.77 -2.79 -17.27
CA TRP A 103 -5.76 -2.71 -18.74
C TRP A 103 -5.99 -1.27 -19.18
N VAL A 104 -5.09 -0.76 -20.02
CA VAL A 104 -5.13 0.63 -20.49
C VAL A 104 -5.27 0.66 -22.00
N GLY A 105 -6.35 1.25 -22.48
CA GLY A 105 -6.62 1.48 -23.90
C GLY A 105 -5.93 2.75 -24.44
N PRO A 106 -6.07 3.00 -25.77
CA PRO A 106 -5.33 4.06 -26.46
C PRO A 106 -5.70 5.48 -26.02
N SER A 107 -6.92 5.71 -25.60
CA SER A 107 -7.39 7.03 -25.13
C SER A 107 -7.15 7.25 -23.62
N GLY A 108 -6.50 6.29 -22.94
CA GLY A 108 -6.26 6.34 -21.51
C GLY A 108 -7.39 5.77 -20.65
N GLU A 109 -8.45 5.27 -21.27
CA GLU A 109 -9.48 4.50 -20.57
C GLU A 109 -8.86 3.25 -19.95
N ASN A 110 -9.33 2.87 -18.78
CA ASN A 110 -8.82 1.68 -18.10
C ASN A 110 -9.92 0.80 -17.53
N SER A 111 -9.55 -0.46 -17.31
CA SER A 111 -10.32 -1.41 -16.51
C SER A 111 -9.38 -2.05 -15.52
N ILE A 112 -9.80 -2.09 -14.26
CA ILE A 112 -8.95 -2.52 -13.14
C ILE A 112 -9.65 -3.64 -12.39
N VAL A 113 -8.91 -4.72 -12.17
CA VAL A 113 -9.30 -5.81 -11.26
C VAL A 113 -8.31 -5.85 -10.11
N ILE A 114 -8.81 -5.67 -8.89
CA ILE A 114 -8.00 -5.67 -7.67
C ILE A 114 -8.19 -7.00 -6.94
N VAL A 115 -7.08 -7.60 -6.49
CA VAL A 115 -7.08 -8.70 -5.54
C VAL A 115 -6.31 -8.25 -4.30
N PRO A 116 -7.00 -7.95 -3.19
CA PRO A 116 -6.40 -7.34 -2.00
C PRO A 116 -5.39 -8.24 -1.29
N ASN A 117 -5.61 -9.56 -1.26
CA ASN A 117 -4.73 -10.54 -0.61
C ASN A 117 -4.29 -10.10 0.81
N ALA A 118 -2.97 -9.94 1.07
CA ALA A 118 -2.42 -9.54 2.36
C ALA A 118 -3.02 -8.23 2.92
N ASN A 119 -3.53 -7.32 2.08
CA ASN A 119 -4.21 -6.12 2.56
C ASN A 119 -5.48 -6.45 3.35
N ASN A 120 -6.20 -7.52 3.01
CA ASN A 120 -7.38 -7.96 3.75
C ASN A 120 -7.05 -8.59 5.12
N SER A 121 -5.81 -8.98 5.35
CA SER A 121 -5.37 -9.51 6.64
C SER A 121 -4.81 -8.43 7.59
N ILE A 122 -4.94 -7.14 7.22
CA ILE A 122 -4.68 -6.02 8.12
C ILE A 122 -5.91 -5.87 9.04
N THR A 123 -5.93 -6.63 10.13
CA THR A 123 -7.04 -6.69 11.08
C THR A 123 -6.95 -5.60 12.14
N PRO A 124 -8.04 -5.31 12.89
CA PRO A 124 -7.99 -4.45 14.08
C PRO A 124 -6.91 -4.87 15.08
N ASP A 125 -6.75 -6.18 15.35
CA ASP A 125 -5.74 -6.69 16.28
C ASP A 125 -4.32 -6.46 15.76
N TYR A 126 -4.12 -6.58 14.44
CA TYR A 126 -2.83 -6.24 13.84
C TYR A 126 -2.46 -4.78 14.08
N VAL A 127 -3.40 -3.84 13.87
CA VAL A 127 -3.17 -2.42 14.13
C VAL A 127 -2.96 -2.16 15.62
N ALA A 128 -3.74 -2.79 16.49
CA ALA A 128 -3.57 -2.68 17.94
C ALA A 128 -2.17 -3.13 18.38
N SER A 129 -1.61 -4.18 17.79
CA SER A 129 -0.25 -4.65 18.07
C SER A 129 0.86 -3.67 17.65
N LYS A 130 0.52 -2.65 16.86
CA LYS A 130 1.44 -1.61 16.36
C LYS A 130 1.13 -0.22 16.91
N VAL A 131 0.22 -0.12 17.89
CA VAL A 131 -0.27 1.15 18.44
C VAL A 131 0.85 2.04 19.02
N ASP A 132 1.93 1.44 19.50
CA ASP A 132 3.06 2.19 20.04
C ASP A 132 3.78 3.03 18.97
N LEU A 133 3.73 2.60 17.72
CA LEU A 133 4.25 3.38 16.58
C LEU A 133 3.49 4.69 16.36
N LEU A 134 2.23 4.78 16.83
CA LEU A 134 1.41 6.00 16.73
C LEU A 134 1.86 7.08 17.70
N SER A 135 2.70 6.74 18.69
CA SER A 135 3.13 7.70 19.73
C SER A 135 4.01 8.78 19.12
N GLY A 136 3.62 10.04 19.35
CA GLY A 136 4.35 11.20 18.84
C GLY A 136 4.08 11.59 17.39
N ALA A 137 3.28 10.80 16.65
CA ALA A 137 2.87 11.18 15.32
C ALA A 137 1.91 12.37 15.32
N LYS A 138 2.07 13.27 14.34
CA LYS A 138 1.22 14.44 14.14
C LYS A 138 0.04 14.15 13.23
N VAL A 139 0.22 13.23 12.28
CA VAL A 139 -0.76 12.89 11.23
C VAL A 139 -0.86 11.39 11.06
N LEU A 140 -2.07 10.87 10.99
CA LEU A 140 -2.39 9.52 10.54
C LEU A 140 -3.11 9.60 9.20
N LEU A 141 -2.56 8.94 8.17
CA LEU A 141 -3.19 8.78 6.86
C LEU A 141 -3.82 7.39 6.76
N LEU A 142 -5.06 7.35 6.30
CA LEU A 142 -5.87 6.15 6.13
C LEU A 142 -6.56 6.16 4.76
N GLN A 143 -6.87 4.98 4.24
CA GLN A 143 -7.65 4.79 3.01
C GLN A 143 -8.61 3.61 3.18
N LEU A 144 -9.48 3.36 2.19
CA LEU A 144 -10.48 2.30 2.22
C LEU A 144 -10.11 1.12 1.29
N GLU A 145 -8.82 0.77 1.20
CA GLU A 145 -8.33 -0.43 0.51
C GLU A 145 -7.86 -1.54 1.47
N ILE A 146 -8.16 -1.35 2.76
CA ILE A 146 -8.05 -2.35 3.83
C ILE A 146 -9.41 -2.48 4.51
N PRO A 147 -9.65 -3.49 5.36
CA PRO A 147 -10.97 -3.65 6.00
C PRO A 147 -11.42 -2.38 6.72
N ALA A 148 -12.67 -1.95 6.44
CA ALA A 148 -13.20 -0.69 6.97
C ALA A 148 -13.25 -0.64 8.49
N GLU A 149 -13.49 -1.77 9.13
CA GLU A 149 -13.43 -1.91 10.61
C GLU A 149 -12.04 -1.58 11.16
N THR A 150 -10.98 -2.01 10.45
CA THR A 150 -9.59 -1.71 10.81
C THR A 150 -9.30 -0.22 10.69
N VAL A 151 -9.78 0.42 9.62
CA VAL A 151 -9.66 1.88 9.45
C VAL A 151 -10.31 2.62 10.61
N LEU A 152 -11.50 2.20 11.03
CA LEU A 152 -12.22 2.81 12.14
C LEU A 152 -11.48 2.64 13.47
N VAL A 153 -10.93 1.46 13.74
CA VAL A 153 -10.13 1.20 14.95
C VAL A 153 -8.86 2.04 14.95
N ALA A 154 -8.14 2.10 13.83
CA ALA A 154 -6.95 2.92 13.69
C ALA A 154 -7.22 4.41 13.95
N ALA A 155 -8.29 4.95 13.36
CA ALA A 155 -8.69 6.34 13.54
C ALA A 155 -9.03 6.66 15.01
N LYS A 156 -9.74 5.75 15.71
CA LYS A 156 -10.05 5.91 17.14
C LYS A 156 -8.80 5.85 17.99
N ALA A 157 -7.88 4.92 17.72
CA ALA A 157 -6.62 4.78 18.44
C ALA A 157 -5.73 6.03 18.34
N ALA A 158 -5.64 6.62 17.13
CA ALA A 158 -4.87 7.84 16.91
C ALA A 158 -5.44 9.06 17.65
N ARG A 159 -6.76 9.16 17.78
CA ARG A 159 -7.42 10.27 18.52
C ARG A 159 -7.25 10.17 20.05
N ALA A 160 -6.89 9.01 20.55
CA ALA A 160 -6.68 8.76 21.98
C ALA A 160 -5.22 9.00 22.42
N LYS A 161 -4.31 9.27 21.49
CA LYS A 161 -2.89 9.58 21.68
C LYS A 161 -2.62 11.08 21.52
#